data_6b2f4d5cc9ede2a3ec4c000545fdabc5
#
_entry.id   6b2f4d5cc9ede2a3ec4c000545fdabc5
#
_cell.length_a   1.000
_cell.length_b   1.000
_cell.length_c   1.000
_cell.angle_alpha   90.00
_cell.angle_beta   90.00
_cell.angle_gamma   90.00
#
_symmetry.space_group_name_H-M   'P 1'
#
loop_
_entity.id
_entity.type
_entity.pdbx_description
1 polymer ?
#
loop_
_entity_poly.entity_id
_entity_poly.type
_entity_poly.pdbx_seq_one_letter_code
_entity_poly.pdbx_strand_id
1 'polypeptide(L)'
;MATMQASPRSQIISISDLQWQDRQPGVRQKSVWAHPATNRRAVIARIEPGAQLPRHRHVGDELVFVIEGAIADESGAVTAGNMGYRPDGCVHAVSSKNGATILAIITGGIEPTTEIGSAPASQIFALSELPWVKTRPGVRQKRIWEDKANERRAILARFEPGATLPPHRHVGDELIFLIEGANADESGVVTTGNMNYRPNGCVHSVTTKNGATVLAVVWGRTEPV
;
A
#
# COMPACT_ATOMS: atom_id res chain seq x y z
N MET A 1 8.38 -12.15 -38.06
CA MET A 1 7.30 -11.27 -37.51
C MET A 1 7.35 -11.45 -36.01
N ALA A 2 7.74 -10.41 -35.27
CA ALA A 2 7.69 -10.45 -33.82
C ALA A 2 6.21 -10.45 -33.40
N THR A 3 5.78 -11.49 -32.71
CA THR A 3 4.46 -11.52 -32.06
C THR A 3 4.41 -10.37 -31.07
N MET A 4 3.58 -9.36 -31.32
CA MET A 4 3.31 -8.31 -30.33
C MET A 4 2.66 -9.02 -29.13
N GLN A 5 3.43 -9.18 -28.07
CA GLN A 5 2.89 -9.68 -26.81
C GLN A 5 1.90 -8.65 -26.28
N ALA A 6 0.67 -9.05 -26.02
CA ALA A 6 -0.37 -8.16 -25.51
C ALA A 6 0.11 -7.53 -24.18
N SER A 7 -0.12 -6.24 -24.01
CA SER A 7 0.21 -5.55 -22.74
C SER A 7 -0.52 -6.23 -21.58
N PRO A 8 0.17 -6.45 -20.45
CA PRO A 8 -0.48 -7.02 -19.28
C PRO A 8 -1.60 -6.08 -18.78
N ARG A 9 -2.65 -6.67 -18.21
CA ARG A 9 -3.82 -5.92 -17.73
C ARG A 9 -3.74 -5.66 -16.24
N SER A 10 -4.45 -4.64 -15.78
CA SER A 10 -4.74 -4.42 -14.37
C SER A 10 -5.48 -5.63 -13.78
N GLN A 11 -5.21 -5.93 -12.51
CA GLN A 11 -5.86 -7.01 -11.77
C GLN A 11 -6.62 -6.42 -10.59
N ILE A 12 -7.93 -6.60 -10.60
CA ILE A 12 -8.80 -6.15 -9.50
C ILE A 12 -8.82 -7.25 -8.44
N ILE A 13 -8.61 -6.86 -7.19
CA ILE A 13 -8.55 -7.77 -6.04
C ILE A 13 -9.67 -7.40 -5.07
N SER A 14 -10.70 -8.24 -5.02
CA SER A 14 -11.80 -8.16 -4.05
C SER A 14 -11.33 -8.66 -2.69
N ILE A 15 -11.00 -7.75 -1.79
CA ILE A 15 -10.47 -8.12 -0.45
C ILE A 15 -11.54 -8.82 0.39
N SER A 16 -12.83 -8.50 0.20
CA SER A 16 -13.93 -9.18 0.89
C SER A 16 -13.94 -10.68 0.65
N ASP A 17 -13.61 -11.12 -0.57
CA ASP A 17 -13.69 -12.51 -1.00
C ASP A 17 -12.52 -13.38 -0.50
N LEU A 18 -11.48 -12.73 0.00
CA LEU A 18 -10.31 -13.43 0.54
C LEU A 18 -10.60 -13.98 1.94
N GLN A 19 -10.06 -15.14 2.23
CA GLN A 19 -10.22 -15.80 3.53
C GLN A 19 -9.23 -15.26 4.57
N TRP A 20 -9.73 -15.09 5.81
CA TRP A 20 -8.89 -14.82 6.97
C TRP A 20 -8.10 -16.07 7.36
N GLN A 21 -6.82 -15.88 7.65
CA GLN A 21 -5.90 -16.91 8.11
C GLN A 21 -5.32 -16.48 9.46
N ASP A 22 -5.31 -17.36 10.44
CA ASP A 22 -4.66 -17.10 11.73
C ASP A 22 -3.13 -17.11 11.53
N ARG A 23 -2.47 -16.10 12.09
CA ARG A 23 -1.01 -15.97 12.04
C ARG A 23 -0.37 -16.28 13.39
N GLN A 24 -0.97 -15.76 14.45
CA GLN A 24 -0.60 -15.97 15.85
C GLN A 24 -1.79 -15.54 16.72
N PRO A 25 -1.78 -15.80 18.03
CA PRO A 25 -2.85 -15.37 18.93
C PRO A 25 -3.16 -13.87 18.79
N GLY A 26 -4.43 -13.55 18.55
CA GLY A 26 -4.92 -12.20 18.37
C GLY A 26 -4.54 -11.52 17.05
N VAL A 27 -3.96 -12.24 16.07
CA VAL A 27 -3.60 -11.68 14.76
C VAL A 27 -4.04 -12.59 13.62
N ARG A 28 -4.92 -12.07 12.77
CA ARG A 28 -5.36 -12.75 11.53
C ARG A 28 -5.01 -11.89 10.32
N GLN A 29 -4.81 -12.53 9.17
CA GLN A 29 -4.52 -11.81 7.94
C GLN A 29 -5.26 -12.40 6.73
N LYS A 30 -5.42 -11.57 5.70
CA LYS A 30 -5.74 -11.97 4.32
C LYS A 30 -4.51 -11.72 3.45
N SER A 31 -4.08 -12.72 2.69
CA SER A 31 -3.05 -12.55 1.67
C SER A 31 -3.71 -11.90 0.45
N VAL A 32 -3.40 -10.64 0.19
CA VAL A 32 -4.06 -9.84 -0.85
C VAL A 32 -3.35 -9.98 -2.19
N TRP A 33 -2.04 -9.85 -2.19
CA TRP A 33 -1.23 -9.91 -3.40
C TRP A 33 0.18 -10.39 -3.05
N ALA A 34 0.82 -11.08 -4.00
CA ALA A 34 2.21 -11.47 -3.90
C ALA A 34 2.90 -11.46 -5.26
N HIS A 35 4.16 -11.04 -5.27
CA HIS A 35 5.05 -11.09 -6.43
C HIS A 35 6.27 -11.97 -6.10
N PRO A 36 6.21 -13.28 -6.38
CA PRO A 36 7.22 -14.23 -5.90
C PRO A 36 8.65 -13.91 -6.34
N ALA A 37 8.84 -13.44 -7.58
CA ALA A 37 10.17 -13.13 -8.11
C ALA A 37 10.87 -11.97 -7.38
N THR A 38 10.14 -11.11 -6.67
CA THR A 38 10.70 -9.95 -5.95
C THR A 38 10.45 -10.01 -4.45
N ASN A 39 9.83 -11.10 -3.96
CA ASN A 39 9.41 -11.28 -2.55
C ASN A 39 8.59 -10.09 -2.01
N ARG A 40 7.81 -9.42 -2.89
CA ARG A 40 6.90 -8.36 -2.51
C ARG A 40 5.51 -8.94 -2.26
N ARG A 41 4.81 -8.42 -1.28
CA ARG A 41 3.44 -8.86 -0.95
C ARG A 41 2.64 -7.74 -0.30
N ALA A 42 1.31 -7.87 -0.36
CA ALA A 42 0.37 -7.05 0.37
C ALA A 42 -0.55 -7.94 1.20
N VAL A 43 -0.79 -7.53 2.44
CA VAL A 43 -1.69 -8.23 3.35
C VAL A 43 -2.62 -7.23 4.04
N ILE A 44 -3.85 -7.64 4.30
CA ILE A 44 -4.69 -7.00 5.30
C ILE A 44 -4.55 -7.80 6.58
N ALA A 45 -4.16 -7.15 7.67
CA ALA A 45 -4.08 -7.80 8.97
C ALA A 45 -5.08 -7.16 9.95
N ARG A 46 -5.71 -8.00 10.76
CA ARG A 46 -6.52 -7.60 11.91
C ARG A 46 -5.81 -8.01 13.18
N ILE A 47 -5.60 -7.04 14.04
CA ILE A 47 -4.92 -7.17 15.33
C ILE A 47 -5.98 -6.92 16.41
N GLU A 48 -6.21 -7.89 17.27
CA GLU A 48 -7.20 -7.79 18.34
C GLU A 48 -6.75 -6.84 19.46
N PRO A 49 -7.66 -6.27 20.25
CA PRO A 49 -7.29 -5.45 21.40
C PRO A 49 -6.33 -6.17 22.34
N GLY A 50 -5.21 -5.50 22.68
CA GLY A 50 -4.17 -6.04 23.55
C GLY A 50 -3.18 -6.98 22.87
N ALA A 51 -3.41 -7.38 21.62
CA ALA A 51 -2.50 -8.27 20.91
C ALA A 51 -1.17 -7.58 20.57
N GLN A 52 -0.12 -8.37 20.52
CA GLN A 52 1.25 -7.95 20.27
C GLN A 52 1.88 -8.82 19.18
N LEU A 53 2.64 -8.20 18.28
CA LEU A 53 3.57 -8.91 17.41
C LEU A 53 4.94 -8.89 18.07
N PRO A 54 5.54 -10.07 18.31
CA PRO A 54 6.85 -10.18 18.93
C PRO A 54 7.90 -9.35 18.20
N ARG A 55 8.96 -9.00 18.92
CA ARG A 55 10.08 -8.27 18.37
C ARG A 55 10.70 -9.01 17.19
N HIS A 56 10.89 -8.29 16.10
CA HIS A 56 11.43 -8.81 14.85
C HIS A 56 12.26 -7.76 14.12
N ARG A 57 13.13 -8.24 13.25
CA ARG A 57 13.90 -7.45 12.30
C ARG A 57 13.26 -7.53 10.93
N HIS A 58 13.12 -6.41 10.25
CA HIS A 58 12.76 -6.39 8.85
C HIS A 58 13.95 -6.75 7.96
N VAL A 59 13.73 -7.68 7.02
CA VAL A 59 14.64 -8.00 5.92
C VAL A 59 13.98 -7.47 4.66
N GLY A 60 14.26 -6.22 4.32
CA GLY A 60 13.54 -5.40 3.35
C GLY A 60 12.57 -4.42 4.03
N ASP A 61 11.84 -3.66 3.23
CA ASP A 61 11.01 -2.56 3.71
C ASP A 61 9.57 -2.99 3.98
N GLU A 62 8.90 -2.26 4.85
CA GLU A 62 7.45 -2.36 5.04
C GLU A 62 6.81 -0.98 5.07
N LEU A 63 5.71 -0.82 4.31
CA LEU A 63 4.79 0.29 4.40
C LEU A 63 3.47 -0.20 5.02
N VAL A 64 3.03 0.45 6.10
CA VAL A 64 1.79 0.08 6.79
C VAL A 64 0.83 1.26 6.78
N PHE A 65 -0.34 1.08 6.20
CA PHE A 65 -1.46 2.01 6.30
C PHE A 65 -2.46 1.48 7.32
N VAL A 66 -2.80 2.29 8.32
CA VAL A 66 -3.80 1.92 9.33
C VAL A 66 -5.20 2.29 8.81
N ILE A 67 -6.01 1.27 8.56
CA ILE A 67 -7.40 1.42 8.08
C ILE A 67 -8.32 1.78 9.25
N GLU A 68 -8.18 1.06 10.37
CA GLU A 68 -8.97 1.26 11.59
C GLU A 68 -8.09 1.08 12.82
N GLY A 69 -8.41 1.78 13.90
CA GLY A 69 -7.72 1.66 15.17
C GLY A 69 -6.34 2.29 15.17
N ALA A 70 -5.40 1.66 15.86
CA ALA A 70 -4.02 2.13 15.97
C ALA A 70 -3.07 0.97 16.27
N ILE A 71 -1.85 1.05 15.72
CA ILE A 71 -0.70 0.24 16.13
C ILE A 71 0.36 1.14 16.72
N ALA A 72 1.18 0.61 17.61
CA ALA A 72 2.30 1.32 18.21
C ALA A 72 3.55 0.44 18.27
N ASP A 73 4.70 1.06 18.10
CA ASP A 73 6.03 0.52 18.33
C ASP A 73 6.87 1.52 19.15
N GLU A 74 8.17 1.30 19.28
CA GLU A 74 9.09 2.14 20.04
C GLU A 74 9.23 3.56 19.46
N SER A 75 8.87 3.77 18.19
CA SER A 75 8.91 5.06 17.50
C SER A 75 7.64 5.88 17.71
N GLY A 76 6.57 5.25 18.20
CA GLY A 76 5.29 5.90 18.46
C GLY A 76 4.09 5.14 17.90
N ALA A 77 2.96 5.83 17.79
CA ALA A 77 1.70 5.25 17.33
C ALA A 77 1.34 5.71 15.92
N VAL A 78 0.93 4.76 15.08
CA VAL A 78 0.27 5.02 13.79
C VAL A 78 -1.21 4.79 13.97
N THR A 79 -2.03 5.84 13.80
CA THR A 79 -3.48 5.80 13.96
C THR A 79 -4.19 5.69 12.59
N ALA A 80 -5.49 5.39 12.61
CA ALA A 80 -6.32 5.28 11.41
C ALA A 80 -6.13 6.48 10.45
N GLY A 81 -6.01 6.19 9.17
CA GLY A 81 -5.77 7.18 8.12
C GLY A 81 -4.31 7.63 7.98
N ASN A 82 -3.39 7.12 8.79
CA ASN A 82 -1.97 7.44 8.75
C ASN A 82 -1.13 6.24 8.29
N MET A 83 0.15 6.50 8.03
CA MET A 83 1.07 5.51 7.46
C MET A 83 2.36 5.41 8.28
N GLY A 84 2.88 4.20 8.43
CA GLY A 84 4.21 3.91 8.94
C GLY A 84 5.11 3.33 7.87
N TYR A 85 6.41 3.60 7.94
CA TYR A 85 7.45 2.99 7.14
C TYR A 85 8.51 2.36 8.04
N ARG A 86 8.84 1.12 7.77
CA ARG A 86 9.91 0.35 8.42
C ARG A 86 10.93 0.02 7.37
N PRO A 87 12.09 0.67 7.39
CA PRO A 87 13.17 0.38 6.45
C PRO A 87 13.81 -0.99 6.73
N ASP A 88 14.53 -1.49 5.74
CA ASP A 88 15.39 -2.67 5.89
C ASP A 88 16.30 -2.55 7.13
N GLY A 89 16.38 -3.61 7.91
CA GLY A 89 17.12 -3.64 9.18
C GLY A 89 16.37 -3.07 10.39
N CYS A 90 15.21 -2.43 10.23
CA CYS A 90 14.41 -1.92 11.35
C CYS A 90 14.04 -3.07 12.31
N VAL A 91 14.27 -2.85 13.60
CA VAL A 91 13.92 -3.78 14.68
C VAL A 91 12.86 -3.14 15.56
N HIS A 92 11.72 -3.80 15.71
CA HIS A 92 10.64 -3.31 16.55
C HIS A 92 9.73 -4.43 17.08
N ALA A 93 8.92 -4.11 18.08
CA ALA A 93 7.75 -4.89 18.47
C ALA A 93 6.50 -4.05 18.22
N VAL A 94 5.41 -4.68 17.77
CA VAL A 94 4.17 -3.97 17.48
C VAL A 94 3.11 -4.36 18.50
N SER A 95 2.34 -3.38 18.96
CA SER A 95 1.19 -3.60 19.83
C SER A 95 -0.03 -2.83 19.33
N SER A 96 -1.22 -3.31 19.70
CA SER A 96 -2.45 -2.57 19.47
C SER A 96 -3.32 -2.61 20.71
N LYS A 97 -3.42 -1.49 21.43
CA LYS A 97 -4.18 -1.41 22.69
C LYS A 97 -5.67 -1.68 22.48
N ASN A 98 -6.26 -1.09 21.46
CA ASN A 98 -7.71 -1.12 21.20
C ASN A 98 -8.08 -1.91 19.95
N GLY A 99 -7.12 -2.62 19.34
CA GLY A 99 -7.29 -3.30 18.07
C GLY A 99 -6.98 -2.42 16.86
N ALA A 100 -6.66 -3.05 15.75
CA ALA A 100 -6.39 -2.38 14.48
C ALA A 100 -6.71 -3.27 13.28
N THR A 101 -7.07 -2.62 12.17
CA THR A 101 -7.04 -3.21 10.82
C THR A 101 -6.02 -2.43 10.01
N ILE A 102 -5.05 -3.13 9.43
CA ILE A 102 -3.96 -2.52 8.67
C ILE A 102 -3.82 -3.14 7.27
N LEU A 103 -3.38 -2.33 6.32
CA LEU A 103 -2.80 -2.79 5.06
C LEU A 103 -1.28 -2.70 5.20
N ALA A 104 -0.58 -3.83 5.11
CA ALA A 104 0.87 -3.89 5.07
C ALA A 104 1.35 -4.28 3.66
N ILE A 105 2.26 -3.48 3.10
CA ILE A 105 2.94 -3.73 1.82
C ILE A 105 4.41 -3.95 2.14
N ILE A 106 4.87 -5.17 1.91
CA ILE A 106 6.13 -5.70 2.43
C ILE A 106 7.02 -6.08 1.26
N THR A 107 8.28 -5.69 1.33
CA THR A 107 9.34 -6.19 0.46
C THR A 107 10.29 -7.05 1.32
N GLY A 108 10.46 -8.32 0.95
CA GLY A 108 11.30 -9.23 1.75
C GLY A 108 10.59 -9.94 2.89
N GLY A 109 11.23 -10.08 4.04
CA GLY A 109 10.78 -10.88 5.16
C GLY A 109 10.86 -10.19 6.52
N ILE A 110 10.63 -11.00 7.55
CA ILE A 110 10.89 -10.64 8.94
C ILE A 110 11.63 -11.79 9.62
N GLU A 111 12.51 -11.48 10.56
CA GLU A 111 13.26 -12.43 11.36
C GLU A 111 13.03 -12.16 12.85
N PRO A 112 12.69 -13.17 13.67
CA PRO A 112 12.63 -12.99 15.12
C PRO A 112 13.98 -12.53 15.67
N THR A 113 13.96 -11.60 16.62
CA THR A 113 15.19 -11.11 17.27
C THR A 113 14.93 -10.72 18.71
N THR A 114 15.98 -10.80 19.53
CA THR A 114 16.00 -10.27 20.90
C THR A 114 16.75 -8.95 21.01
N GLU A 115 17.30 -8.44 19.92
CA GLU A 115 18.00 -7.17 19.90
C GLU A 115 17.09 -6.02 20.34
N ILE A 116 17.64 -5.07 21.07
CA ILE A 116 16.93 -3.89 21.55
C ILE A 116 17.49 -2.67 20.82
N GLY A 117 16.57 -1.83 20.39
CA GLY A 117 16.91 -0.65 19.61
C GLY A 117 16.79 -0.91 18.11
N SER A 118 16.58 0.13 17.38
CA SER A 118 16.46 0.10 15.93
C SER A 118 17.31 1.20 15.31
N ALA A 119 18.22 0.79 14.47
CA ALA A 119 18.90 1.67 13.53
C ALA A 119 18.92 0.96 12.18
N PRO A 120 18.06 1.34 11.24
CA PRO A 120 17.18 2.51 11.21
C PRO A 120 15.85 2.32 12.00
N ALA A 121 15.29 3.43 12.49
CA ALA A 121 14.01 3.44 13.21
C ALA A 121 12.80 3.49 12.26
N SER A 122 11.62 3.09 12.77
CA SER A 122 10.35 3.32 12.09
C SER A 122 10.10 4.82 11.87
N GLN A 123 9.44 5.16 10.77
CA GLN A 123 8.99 6.52 10.45
C GLN A 123 7.47 6.55 10.45
N ILE A 124 6.88 7.62 10.98
CA ILE A 124 5.44 7.80 11.06
C ILE A 124 5.04 9.03 10.24
N PHE A 125 4.06 8.87 9.36
CA PHE A 125 3.54 9.93 8.51
C PHE A 125 2.10 10.27 8.90
N ALA A 126 1.90 11.46 9.48
CA ALA A 126 0.58 12.04 9.71
C ALA A 126 0.04 12.60 8.38
N LEU A 127 -0.82 11.83 7.71
CA LEU A 127 -1.26 12.18 6.36
C LEU A 127 -2.10 13.47 6.32
N SER A 128 -2.73 13.86 7.43
CA SER A 128 -3.44 15.13 7.55
C SER A 128 -2.51 16.34 7.40
N GLU A 129 -1.27 16.25 7.86
CA GLU A 129 -0.29 17.35 7.86
C GLU A 129 0.40 17.55 6.51
N LEU A 130 0.36 16.53 5.64
CA LEU A 130 0.99 16.63 4.32
C LEU A 130 0.16 17.53 3.38
N PRO A 131 0.81 18.39 2.59
CA PRO A 131 0.11 19.28 1.67
C PRO A 131 -0.48 18.52 0.47
N TRP A 132 -1.68 18.94 0.06
CA TRP A 132 -2.24 18.54 -1.23
C TRP A 132 -1.61 19.36 -2.35
N VAL A 133 -1.02 18.68 -3.33
CA VAL A 133 -0.46 19.29 -4.54
C VAL A 133 -1.33 18.91 -5.73
N LYS A 134 -1.82 19.91 -6.48
CA LYS A 134 -2.55 19.69 -7.74
C LYS A 134 -1.56 19.19 -8.79
N THR A 135 -1.79 18.01 -9.34
CA THR A 135 -0.94 17.39 -10.37
C THR A 135 -1.53 17.53 -11.77
N ARG A 136 -2.85 17.58 -11.86
CA ARG A 136 -3.61 17.82 -13.11
C ARG A 136 -5.06 18.24 -12.80
N PRO A 137 -5.88 18.64 -13.79
CA PRO A 137 -7.29 18.95 -13.56
C PRO A 137 -8.00 17.80 -12.82
N GLY A 138 -8.71 18.12 -11.75
CA GLY A 138 -9.46 17.16 -10.94
C GLY A 138 -8.63 16.16 -10.12
N VAL A 139 -7.28 16.28 -10.10
CA VAL A 139 -6.43 15.34 -9.35
C VAL A 139 -5.43 16.09 -8.47
N ARG A 140 -5.43 15.72 -7.18
CA ARG A 140 -4.48 16.20 -6.17
C ARG A 140 -3.78 15.03 -5.51
N GLN A 141 -2.55 15.24 -5.07
CA GLN A 141 -1.74 14.20 -4.41
C GLN A 141 -1.05 14.75 -3.17
N LYS A 142 -0.88 13.88 -2.18
CA LYS A 142 0.09 14.02 -1.09
C LYS A 142 1.22 13.02 -1.33
N ARG A 143 2.46 13.48 -1.31
CA ARG A 143 3.62 12.59 -1.32
C ARG A 143 3.88 12.16 0.10
N ILE A 144 3.77 10.86 0.39
CA ILE A 144 3.93 10.32 1.73
C ILE A 144 5.38 9.93 1.96
N TRP A 145 5.90 9.10 1.07
CA TRP A 145 7.25 8.54 1.14
C TRP A 145 7.84 8.39 -0.25
N GLU A 146 9.15 8.52 -0.38
CA GLU A 146 9.86 8.40 -1.64
C GLU A 146 11.27 7.84 -1.44
N ASP A 147 11.62 6.84 -2.24
CA ASP A 147 12.99 6.36 -2.47
C ASP A 147 13.36 6.65 -3.94
N LYS A 148 14.00 7.78 -4.15
CA LYS A 148 14.36 8.24 -5.50
C LYS A 148 15.38 7.34 -6.18
N ALA A 149 16.28 6.73 -5.41
CA ALA A 149 17.35 5.89 -5.95
C ALA A 149 16.78 4.63 -6.64
N ASN A 150 15.65 4.12 -6.13
CA ASN A 150 14.99 2.92 -6.64
C ASN A 150 13.66 3.22 -7.33
N GLU A 151 13.36 4.50 -7.63
CA GLU A 151 12.11 4.95 -8.26
C GLU A 151 10.85 4.44 -7.52
N ARG A 152 10.89 4.38 -6.16
CA ARG A 152 9.78 3.90 -5.34
C ARG A 152 9.11 5.06 -4.62
N ARG A 153 7.80 5.01 -4.47
CA ARG A 153 7.04 6.03 -3.72
C ARG A 153 5.70 5.53 -3.22
N ALA A 154 5.23 6.16 -2.15
CA ALA A 154 3.87 6.04 -1.66
C ALA A 154 3.18 7.42 -1.74
N ILE A 155 1.99 7.46 -2.31
CA ILE A 155 1.20 8.66 -2.47
C ILE A 155 -0.25 8.43 -2.03
N LEU A 156 -0.85 9.48 -1.48
CA LEU A 156 -2.31 9.56 -1.36
C LEU A 156 -2.81 10.45 -2.51
N ALA A 157 -3.67 9.92 -3.37
CA ALA A 157 -4.25 10.67 -4.47
C ALA A 157 -5.77 10.83 -4.28
N ARG A 158 -6.27 12.02 -4.57
CA ARG A 158 -7.70 12.34 -4.59
C ARG A 158 -8.11 12.78 -5.98
N PHE A 159 -9.16 12.15 -6.47
CA PHE A 159 -9.81 12.41 -7.74
C PHE A 159 -11.16 13.08 -7.46
N GLU A 160 -11.43 14.19 -8.12
CA GLU A 160 -12.73 14.85 -8.12
C GLU A 160 -13.73 14.05 -8.96
N PRO A 161 -15.05 14.20 -8.74
CA PRO A 161 -16.06 13.59 -9.62
C PRO A 161 -15.81 13.94 -11.09
N GLY A 162 -15.83 12.91 -11.97
CA GLY A 162 -15.57 13.05 -13.40
C GLY A 162 -14.09 13.17 -13.79
N ALA A 163 -13.14 13.15 -12.83
CA ALA A 163 -11.72 13.22 -13.15
C ALA A 163 -11.24 11.98 -13.93
N THR A 164 -10.28 12.23 -14.82
CA THR A 164 -9.69 11.18 -15.66
C THR A 164 -8.17 11.27 -15.67
N LEU A 165 -7.50 10.12 -15.81
CA LEU A 165 -6.11 10.06 -16.24
C LEU A 165 -6.06 9.51 -17.68
N PRO A 166 -5.36 10.17 -18.59
CA PRO A 166 -5.22 9.71 -19.96
C PRO A 166 -4.47 8.35 -19.99
N PRO A 167 -4.53 7.63 -21.11
CA PRO A 167 -3.78 6.42 -21.30
C PRO A 167 -2.29 6.62 -20.99
N HIS A 168 -1.72 5.71 -20.20
CA HIS A 168 -0.32 5.71 -19.83
C HIS A 168 0.19 4.29 -19.60
N ARG A 169 1.49 4.10 -19.77
CA ARG A 169 2.18 2.83 -19.54
C ARG A 169 2.88 2.86 -18.20
N HIS A 170 2.77 1.78 -17.45
CA HIS A 170 3.60 1.55 -16.28
C HIS A 170 4.96 0.99 -16.67
N VAL A 171 6.04 1.63 -16.20
CA VAL A 171 7.40 1.11 -16.23
C VAL A 171 7.75 0.75 -14.79
N GLY A 172 7.41 -0.48 -14.41
CA GLY A 172 7.38 -0.98 -13.04
C GLY A 172 5.95 -1.28 -12.58
N ASP A 173 5.81 -1.70 -11.34
CA ASP A 173 4.54 -2.14 -10.77
C ASP A 173 3.86 -1.04 -9.95
N GLU A 174 2.55 -1.13 -9.82
CA GLU A 174 1.78 -0.28 -8.92
C GLU A 174 0.72 -1.10 -8.18
N LEU A 175 0.62 -0.87 -6.86
CA LEU A 175 -0.50 -1.31 -6.04
C LEU A 175 -1.33 -0.11 -5.62
N ILE A 176 -2.65 -0.20 -5.80
CA ILE A 176 -3.61 0.82 -5.36
C ILE A 176 -4.59 0.21 -4.38
N PHE A 177 -4.79 0.88 -3.25
CA PHE A 177 -5.87 0.60 -2.31
C PHE A 177 -6.90 1.72 -2.35
N LEU A 178 -8.16 1.39 -2.59
CA LEU A 178 -9.28 2.34 -2.62
C LEU A 178 -9.72 2.64 -1.20
N ILE A 179 -9.39 3.84 -0.70
CA ILE A 179 -9.82 4.32 0.63
C ILE A 179 -11.27 4.77 0.56
N GLU A 180 -11.66 5.46 -0.52
CA GLU A 180 -13.00 6.01 -0.69
C GLU A 180 -13.36 6.10 -2.18
N GLY A 181 -14.63 5.86 -2.50
CA GLY A 181 -15.16 6.00 -3.85
C GLY A 181 -14.84 4.83 -4.75
N ALA A 182 -14.66 5.10 -6.04
CA ALA A 182 -14.40 4.09 -7.05
C ALA A 182 -13.59 4.65 -8.22
N ASN A 183 -12.64 3.85 -8.71
CA ASN A 183 -11.92 4.07 -9.97
C ASN A 183 -12.24 2.97 -10.96
N ALA A 184 -12.32 3.32 -12.23
CA ALA A 184 -12.48 2.39 -13.34
C ALA A 184 -11.33 2.50 -14.33
N ASP A 185 -10.93 1.37 -14.88
CA ASP A 185 -10.05 1.25 -16.04
C ASP A 185 -10.60 0.19 -17.01
N GLU A 186 -9.85 -0.17 -18.05
CA GLU A 186 -10.24 -1.14 -19.08
C GLU A 186 -10.45 -2.56 -18.52
N SER A 187 -10.00 -2.83 -17.29
CA SER A 187 -10.16 -4.13 -16.62
C SER A 187 -11.41 -4.18 -15.73
N GLY A 188 -12.01 -3.02 -15.42
CA GLY A 188 -13.24 -2.93 -14.64
C GLY A 188 -13.21 -1.83 -13.59
N VAL A 189 -14.01 -1.99 -12.52
CA VAL A 189 -14.20 -0.99 -11.46
C VAL A 189 -13.65 -1.53 -10.14
N VAL A 190 -12.81 -0.73 -9.50
CA VAL A 190 -12.32 -0.97 -8.13
C VAL A 190 -13.05 -0.02 -7.19
N THR A 191 -13.62 -0.56 -6.11
CA THR A 191 -14.40 0.18 -5.12
C THR A 191 -13.68 0.23 -3.76
N THR A 192 -14.17 1.09 -2.87
CA THR A 192 -13.69 1.23 -1.48
C THR A 192 -13.41 -0.11 -0.82
N GLY A 193 -12.27 -0.21 -0.14
CA GLY A 193 -11.81 -1.39 0.59
C GLY A 193 -11.17 -2.48 -0.28
N ASN A 194 -11.08 -2.28 -1.59
CA ASN A 194 -10.47 -3.22 -2.54
C ASN A 194 -9.16 -2.68 -3.11
N MET A 195 -8.42 -3.55 -3.80
CA MET A 195 -7.13 -3.20 -4.40
C MET A 195 -7.13 -3.41 -5.91
N ASN A 196 -6.20 -2.72 -6.55
CA ASN A 196 -5.82 -2.94 -7.94
C ASN A 196 -4.31 -3.11 -8.03
N TYR A 197 -3.86 -4.12 -8.78
CA TYR A 197 -2.47 -4.32 -9.14
C TYR A 197 -2.27 -4.03 -10.63
N ARG A 198 -1.31 -3.17 -10.93
CA ARG A 198 -0.90 -2.84 -12.29
C ARG A 198 0.53 -3.30 -12.51
N PRO A 199 0.73 -4.38 -13.25
CA PRO A 199 2.06 -4.93 -13.51
C PRO A 199 2.86 -4.04 -14.46
N ASN A 200 4.17 -4.19 -14.42
CA ASN A 200 5.08 -3.58 -15.39
C ASN A 200 4.60 -3.84 -16.84
N GLY A 201 4.58 -2.78 -17.64
CA GLY A 201 4.10 -2.83 -19.03
C GLY A 201 2.58 -2.66 -19.18
N CYS A 202 1.80 -2.61 -18.10
CA CYS A 202 0.37 -2.33 -18.13
C CYS A 202 0.12 -0.97 -18.77
N VAL A 203 -0.80 -0.94 -19.73
CA VAL A 203 -1.32 0.30 -20.35
C VAL A 203 -2.78 0.43 -19.98
N HIS A 204 -3.15 1.56 -19.42
CA HIS A 204 -4.52 1.83 -19.03
C HIS A 204 -4.81 3.33 -18.93
N SER A 205 -6.09 3.67 -18.91
CA SER A 205 -6.61 4.97 -18.47
C SER A 205 -7.25 4.83 -17.09
N VAL A 206 -7.56 5.93 -16.43
CA VAL A 206 -8.35 5.91 -15.17
C VAL A 206 -9.50 6.89 -15.29
N THR A 207 -10.67 6.46 -14.86
CA THR A 207 -11.85 7.31 -14.74
C THR A 207 -12.49 7.14 -13.38
N THR A 208 -13.15 8.18 -12.90
CA THR A 208 -14.02 8.08 -11.71
C THR A 208 -15.29 8.90 -11.92
N LYS A 209 -16.44 8.29 -11.67
CA LYS A 209 -17.74 8.97 -11.84
C LYS A 209 -18.00 9.92 -10.67
N ASN A 210 -17.80 9.45 -9.44
CA ASN A 210 -18.22 10.13 -8.22
C ASN A 210 -17.01 10.60 -7.37
N GLY A 211 -15.80 10.48 -7.89
CA GLY A 211 -14.56 10.75 -7.16
C GLY A 211 -14.01 9.53 -6.46
N ALA A 212 -12.74 9.62 -6.06
CA ALA A 212 -12.05 8.57 -5.33
C ALA A 212 -10.89 9.13 -4.52
N THR A 213 -10.59 8.46 -3.41
CA THR A 213 -9.34 8.64 -2.65
C THR A 213 -8.59 7.31 -2.62
N VAL A 214 -7.35 7.32 -3.06
CA VAL A 214 -6.54 6.10 -3.18
C VAL A 214 -5.19 6.26 -2.51
N LEU A 215 -4.71 5.20 -1.87
CA LEU A 215 -3.31 5.01 -1.53
C LEU A 215 -2.66 4.23 -2.68
N ALA A 216 -1.61 4.79 -3.28
CA ALA A 216 -0.83 4.11 -4.31
C ALA A 216 0.61 3.91 -3.84
N VAL A 217 1.12 2.68 -4.02
CA VAL A 217 2.54 2.34 -3.85
C VAL A 217 3.08 1.92 -5.20
N VAL A 218 4.10 2.62 -5.65
CA VAL A 218 4.64 2.55 -7.00
C VAL A 218 6.09 2.12 -6.96
N TRP A 219 6.45 1.14 -7.78
CA TRP A 219 7.82 0.73 -8.08
C TRP A 219 8.11 1.06 -9.54
N GLY A 220 8.73 2.22 -9.78
CA GLY A 220 9.02 2.72 -11.10
C GLY A 220 8.26 4.01 -11.45
N ARG A 221 7.99 4.21 -12.76
CA ARG A 221 7.37 5.43 -13.29
C ARG A 221 6.25 5.12 -14.29
N THR A 222 5.60 6.16 -14.77
CA THR A 222 4.63 6.07 -15.86
C THR A 222 5.10 6.88 -17.05
N GLU A 223 4.74 6.43 -18.27
CA GLU A 223 5.04 7.09 -19.53
C GLU A 223 3.74 7.32 -20.31
N PRO A 224 3.58 8.45 -21.01
CA PRO A 224 2.46 8.65 -21.94
C PRO A 224 2.44 7.58 -23.04
N VAL A 225 1.27 7.27 -23.56
CA VAL A 225 1.05 6.36 -24.69
C VAL A 225 0.44 7.10 -25.84
#